data_04dd9eb4d1ebef6e70b4106583e8a3c7
#
_entry.id   04dd9eb4d1ebef6e70b4106583e8a3c7
#
_cell.length_a   1.000
_cell.length_b   1.000
_cell.length_c   1.000
_cell.angle_alpha   90.00
_cell.angle_beta   90.00
_cell.angle_gamma   90.00
#
_symmetry.space_group_name_H-M   'P 1'
#
loop_
_entity.id
_entity.type
_entity.pdbx_description
1 polymer ?
#
loop_
_entity_poly.entity_id
_entity_poly.type
_entity_poly.pdbx_seq_one_letter_code
_entity_poly.pdbx_strand_id
1 'polypeptide(L)'
;MVFFSTLFAVLLGLPLGILLYSSSRIKPNIKLNKILSALINIFRSIPFIILLVAIIPFTRLIVGTSIGINAAIVPLTVGATPFFARLVDNVLQSLPPGLIETGYSMGANTRQIILHIILPEAQSGLIHSITVTAITLINYSAMAGAVGAGGLGTLAINYGYQRFNAGIMIATVIVLIILVQLIQMVGDYLAKRCTHY
;
A
#
# COMPACT_ATOMS: atom_id res chain seq x y z
N MET A 1 -2.23 -0.06 -14.26
CA MET A 1 -1.41 0.79 -13.37
C MET A 1 -1.67 0.46 -11.90
N VAL A 2 -2.84 0.78 -11.31
CA VAL A 2 -3.13 0.50 -9.89
C VAL A 2 -2.89 -0.95 -9.47
N PHE A 3 -3.38 -1.93 -10.22
CA PHE A 3 -3.17 -3.35 -9.92
C PHE A 3 -1.69 -3.73 -9.76
N PHE A 4 -0.86 -3.39 -10.74
CA PHE A 4 0.58 -3.69 -10.66
C PHE A 4 1.28 -2.94 -9.54
N SER A 5 0.92 -1.65 -9.32
CA SER A 5 1.48 -0.88 -8.22
C SER A 5 1.08 -1.45 -6.86
N THR A 6 -0.17 -1.91 -6.70
CA THR A 6 -0.61 -2.60 -5.48
C THR A 6 0.17 -3.90 -5.28
N LEU A 7 0.31 -4.71 -6.32
CA LEU A 7 1.06 -5.96 -6.26
C LEU A 7 2.51 -5.74 -5.80
N PHE A 8 3.22 -4.80 -6.43
CA PHE A 8 4.60 -4.49 -6.05
C PHE A 8 4.70 -3.85 -4.67
N ALA A 9 3.75 -2.98 -4.29
CA ALA A 9 3.71 -2.39 -2.95
C ALA A 9 3.49 -3.46 -1.87
N VAL A 10 2.66 -4.47 -2.13
CA VAL A 10 2.44 -5.61 -1.23
C VAL A 10 3.69 -6.48 -1.15
N LEU A 11 4.29 -6.85 -2.28
CA LEU A 11 5.49 -7.68 -2.32
C LEU A 11 6.68 -7.06 -1.58
N LEU A 12 6.86 -5.75 -1.68
CA LEU A 12 7.94 -5.03 -1.01
C LEU A 12 7.57 -4.60 0.42
N GLY A 13 6.35 -4.18 0.64
CA GLY A 13 5.90 -3.63 1.90
C GLY A 13 5.58 -4.69 2.96
N LEU A 14 5.11 -5.89 2.56
CA LEU A 14 4.86 -6.99 3.50
C LEU A 14 6.13 -7.40 4.24
N PRO A 15 7.26 -7.72 3.57
CA PRO A 15 8.50 -8.04 4.27
C PRO A 15 9.00 -6.88 5.15
N LEU A 16 8.89 -5.64 4.68
CA LEU A 16 9.29 -4.46 5.45
C LEU A 16 8.45 -4.30 6.74
N GLY A 17 7.13 -4.49 6.65
CA GLY A 17 6.24 -4.43 7.81
C GLY A 17 6.50 -5.56 8.80
N ILE A 18 6.74 -6.78 8.32
CA ILE A 18 7.13 -7.92 9.15
C ILE A 18 8.46 -7.67 9.85
N LEU A 19 9.46 -7.12 9.13
CA LEU A 19 10.76 -6.77 9.72
C LEU A 19 10.60 -5.69 10.80
N LEU A 20 9.76 -4.68 10.57
CA LEU A 20 9.48 -3.63 11.54
C LEU A 20 8.85 -4.23 12.81
N TYR A 21 7.82 -5.04 12.67
CA TYR A 21 7.18 -5.75 13.77
C TYR A 21 8.14 -6.69 14.51
N SER A 22 8.87 -7.52 13.78
CA SER A 22 9.83 -8.48 14.36
C SER A 22 10.93 -7.77 15.15
N SER A 23 11.44 -6.65 14.65
CA SER A 23 12.45 -5.84 15.34
C SER A 23 11.93 -5.14 16.60
N SER A 24 10.61 -5.04 16.79
CA SER A 24 10.00 -4.45 17.97
C SER A 24 9.55 -5.49 19.01
N ARG A 25 9.00 -6.64 18.58
CA ARG A 25 8.28 -7.58 19.46
C ARG A 25 8.91 -8.97 19.56
N ILE A 26 9.39 -9.54 18.45
CA ILE A 26 9.84 -10.95 18.42
C ILE A 26 11.34 -11.04 18.75
N LYS A 27 12.18 -10.27 18.04
CA LYS A 27 13.62 -10.18 18.26
C LYS A 27 14.01 -8.71 18.42
N PRO A 28 13.82 -8.13 19.61
CA PRO A 28 13.96 -6.70 19.82
C PRO A 28 15.34 -6.19 19.41
N ASN A 29 15.37 -5.27 18.45
CA ASN A 29 16.56 -4.53 18.04
C ASN A 29 16.22 -3.05 17.92
N ILE A 30 16.47 -2.30 18.99
CA ILE A 30 16.09 -0.89 19.11
C ILE A 30 16.67 -0.03 17.98
N LYS A 31 17.92 -0.29 17.57
CA LYS A 31 18.57 0.48 16.48
C LYS A 31 17.90 0.22 15.14
N LEU A 32 17.71 -1.06 14.79
CA LEU A 32 17.05 -1.45 13.53
C LEU A 32 15.63 -0.92 13.47
N ASN A 33 14.86 -1.09 14.53
CA ASN A 33 13.47 -0.61 14.60
C ASN A 33 13.39 0.92 14.43
N LYS A 34 14.24 1.69 15.11
CA LYS A 34 14.29 3.15 14.97
C LYS A 34 14.61 3.58 13.54
N ILE A 35 15.60 2.96 12.89
CA ILE A 35 16.00 3.29 11.52
C ILE A 35 14.87 2.96 10.54
N LEU A 36 14.31 1.75 10.59
CA LEU A 36 13.21 1.34 9.71
C LEU A 36 11.98 2.23 9.90
N SER A 37 11.60 2.49 11.16
CA SER A 37 10.46 3.35 11.46
C SER A 37 10.67 4.78 10.97
N ALA A 38 11.88 5.33 11.14
CA ALA A 38 12.22 6.67 10.65
C ALA A 38 12.15 6.74 9.13
N LEU A 39 12.75 5.78 8.41
CA LEU A 39 12.70 5.71 6.95
C LEU A 39 11.24 5.63 6.45
N ILE A 40 10.45 4.70 6.97
CA ILE A 40 9.04 4.56 6.61
C ILE A 40 8.28 5.88 6.86
N ASN A 41 8.51 6.54 7.99
CA ASN A 41 7.84 7.79 8.32
C ASN A 41 8.27 8.94 7.39
N ILE A 42 9.55 9.05 7.04
CA ILE A 42 10.06 10.06 6.10
C ILE A 42 9.35 9.92 4.75
N PHE A 43 9.34 8.72 4.17
CA PHE A 43 8.67 8.50 2.88
C PHE A 43 7.16 8.79 2.92
N ARG A 44 6.48 8.47 4.02
CA ARG A 44 5.05 8.77 4.21
C ARG A 44 4.76 10.25 4.44
N SER A 45 5.73 11.02 4.88
CA SER A 45 5.58 12.47 5.10
C SER A 45 5.66 13.27 3.80
N ILE A 46 6.15 12.68 2.71
CA ILE A 46 6.27 13.37 1.43
C ILE A 46 4.91 13.35 0.72
N PRO A 47 4.32 14.49 0.36
CA PRO A 47 3.12 14.55 -0.46
C PRO A 47 3.34 13.80 -1.79
N PHE A 48 2.38 12.94 -2.16
CA PHE A 48 2.55 12.04 -3.32
C PHE A 48 2.89 12.80 -4.61
N ILE A 49 2.27 13.95 -4.85
CA ILE A 49 2.55 14.77 -6.04
C ILE A 49 4.02 15.24 -6.09
N ILE A 50 4.59 15.56 -4.93
CA ILE A 50 6.01 15.97 -4.83
C ILE A 50 6.91 14.76 -5.05
N LEU A 51 6.58 13.62 -4.44
CA LEU A 51 7.32 12.37 -4.63
C LEU A 51 7.36 11.98 -6.12
N LEU A 52 6.22 12.04 -6.80
CA LEU A 52 6.08 11.71 -8.21
C LEU A 52 7.04 12.54 -9.08
N VAL A 53 7.12 13.86 -8.84
CA VAL A 53 8.03 14.74 -9.58
C VAL A 53 9.48 14.49 -9.18
N ALA A 54 9.76 14.33 -7.89
CA ALA A 54 11.12 14.13 -7.38
C ALA A 54 11.79 12.88 -7.93
N ILE A 55 11.03 11.79 -8.15
CA ILE A 55 11.59 10.52 -8.64
C ILE A 55 11.53 10.34 -10.17
N ILE A 56 11.22 11.41 -10.92
CA ILE A 56 11.25 11.37 -12.40
C ILE A 56 12.59 10.81 -12.95
N PRO A 57 13.77 11.24 -12.47
CA PRO A 57 15.03 10.67 -12.94
C PRO A 57 15.14 9.17 -12.73
N PHE A 58 14.73 8.70 -11.56
CA PHE A 58 14.71 7.28 -11.21
C PHE A 58 13.70 6.48 -12.05
N THR A 59 12.52 7.05 -12.30
CA THR A 59 11.51 6.45 -13.18
C THR A 59 12.03 6.28 -14.61
N ARG A 60 12.72 7.29 -15.15
CA ARG A 60 13.35 7.21 -16.49
C ARG A 60 14.43 6.14 -16.56
N LEU A 61 15.16 5.94 -15.50
CA LEU A 61 16.22 4.93 -15.44
C LEU A 61 15.65 3.51 -15.49
N ILE A 62 14.47 3.28 -14.89
CA ILE A 62 13.83 1.95 -14.86
C ILE A 62 13.01 1.67 -16.12
N VAL A 63 12.22 2.66 -16.57
CA VAL A 63 11.19 2.48 -17.61
C VAL A 63 11.59 3.10 -18.95
N GLY A 64 12.64 3.94 -18.98
CA GLY A 64 13.06 4.68 -20.18
C GLY A 64 12.24 5.94 -20.46
N THR A 65 11.10 6.13 -19.80
CA THR A 65 10.22 7.30 -19.96
C THR A 65 9.71 7.80 -18.62
N SER A 66 9.31 9.07 -18.55
CA SER A 66 8.66 9.64 -17.35
C SER A 66 7.16 9.87 -17.52
N ILE A 67 6.60 9.57 -18.70
CA ILE A 67 5.20 9.84 -19.06
C ILE A 67 4.55 8.53 -19.45
N GLY A 68 3.26 8.40 -19.14
CA GLY A 68 2.45 7.25 -19.50
C GLY A 68 2.21 6.26 -18.35
N ILE A 69 1.39 5.26 -18.64
CA ILE A 69 0.87 4.28 -17.65
C ILE A 69 2.00 3.50 -16.99
N ASN A 70 2.99 3.05 -17.75
CA ASN A 70 4.11 2.24 -17.23
C ASN A 70 5.03 3.08 -16.31
N ALA A 71 5.29 4.32 -16.70
CA ALA A 71 6.08 5.24 -15.89
C ALA A 71 5.43 5.52 -14.53
N ALA A 72 4.11 5.65 -14.48
CA ALA A 72 3.38 5.92 -13.25
C ALA A 72 3.42 4.76 -12.23
N ILE A 73 3.67 3.51 -12.66
CA ILE A 73 3.77 2.36 -11.76
C ILE A 73 4.90 2.55 -10.74
N VAL A 74 6.03 3.13 -11.15
CA VAL A 74 7.20 3.31 -10.28
C VAL A 74 6.90 4.24 -9.09
N PRO A 75 6.47 5.51 -9.29
CA PRO A 75 6.16 6.40 -8.17
C PRO A 75 4.99 5.91 -7.31
N LEU A 76 3.98 5.28 -7.91
CA LEU A 76 2.87 4.70 -7.18
C LEU A 76 3.35 3.58 -6.25
N THR A 77 4.23 2.69 -6.73
CA THR A 77 4.83 1.62 -5.92
C THR A 77 5.69 2.18 -4.79
N VAL A 78 6.60 3.11 -5.11
CA VAL A 78 7.50 3.72 -4.11
C VAL A 78 6.73 4.44 -3.01
N GLY A 79 5.66 5.16 -3.36
CA GLY A 79 4.81 5.87 -2.38
C GLY A 79 3.96 4.92 -1.53
N ALA A 80 3.44 3.84 -2.13
CA ALA A 80 2.57 2.91 -1.43
C ALA A 80 3.33 1.89 -0.56
N THR A 81 4.57 1.53 -0.90
CA THR A 81 5.35 0.53 -0.15
C THR A 81 5.51 0.89 1.34
N PRO A 82 5.99 2.07 1.73
CA PRO A 82 6.12 2.43 3.14
C PRO A 82 4.76 2.62 3.83
N PHE A 83 3.74 3.05 3.09
CA PHE A 83 2.38 3.13 3.60
C PHE A 83 1.85 1.74 3.96
N PHE A 84 1.95 0.77 3.04
CA PHE A 84 1.52 -0.60 3.28
C PHE A 84 2.34 -1.29 4.38
N ALA A 85 3.67 -1.10 4.41
CA ALA A 85 4.53 -1.64 5.46
C ALA A 85 4.09 -1.18 6.86
N ARG A 86 3.65 0.08 7.02
CA ARG A 86 3.12 0.57 8.30
C ARG A 86 1.76 -0.03 8.63
N LEU A 87 0.88 -0.24 7.65
CA LEU A 87 -0.39 -0.93 7.88
C LEU A 87 -0.17 -2.37 8.34
N VAL A 88 0.77 -3.09 7.72
CA VAL A 88 1.18 -4.44 8.16
C VAL A 88 1.66 -4.43 9.60
N ASP A 89 2.59 -3.54 9.94
CA ASP A 89 3.09 -3.38 11.31
C ASP A 89 1.95 -3.15 12.31
N ASN A 90 1.02 -2.25 12.01
CA ASN A 90 -0.13 -1.95 12.87
C ASN A 90 -1.04 -3.17 13.06
N VAL A 91 -1.34 -3.92 12.00
CA VAL A 91 -2.13 -5.15 12.08
C VAL A 91 -1.44 -6.20 12.94
N LEU A 92 -0.13 -6.41 12.75
CA LEU A 92 0.62 -7.39 13.54
C LEU A 92 0.73 -6.96 15.02
N GLN A 93 0.83 -5.66 15.30
CA GLN A 93 0.86 -5.14 16.67
C GLN A 93 -0.48 -5.25 17.40
N SER A 94 -1.61 -5.32 16.68
CA SER A 94 -2.93 -5.49 17.28
C SER A 94 -3.21 -6.93 17.73
N LEU A 95 -2.39 -7.89 17.33
CA LEU A 95 -2.53 -9.29 17.76
C LEU A 95 -2.18 -9.47 19.25
N PRO A 96 -2.84 -10.41 19.94
CA PRO A 96 -2.53 -10.72 21.35
C PRO A 96 -1.07 -11.12 21.54
N PRO A 97 -0.36 -10.54 22.52
CA PRO A 97 1.06 -10.85 22.76
C PRO A 97 1.30 -12.32 23.16
N GLY A 98 0.31 -12.96 23.76
CA GLY A 98 0.37 -14.37 24.15
C GLY A 98 0.62 -15.34 23.00
N LEU A 99 0.32 -14.96 21.76
CA LEU A 99 0.63 -15.79 20.58
C LEU A 99 2.15 -16.00 20.42
N ILE A 100 2.96 -14.98 20.70
CA ILE A 100 4.41 -15.09 20.63
C ILE A 100 4.94 -15.94 21.78
N GLU A 101 4.41 -15.75 22.99
CA GLU A 101 4.80 -16.49 24.19
C GLU A 101 4.47 -17.99 24.03
N THR A 102 3.28 -18.31 23.53
CA THR A 102 2.87 -19.68 23.21
C THR A 102 3.81 -20.29 22.18
N GLY A 103 4.15 -19.57 21.11
CA GLY A 103 5.09 -20.04 20.09
C GLY A 103 6.44 -20.42 20.69
N TYR A 104 7.02 -19.56 21.53
CA TYR A 104 8.29 -19.86 22.21
C TYR A 104 8.19 -21.03 23.20
N SER A 105 7.09 -21.14 23.95
CA SER A 105 6.85 -22.24 24.88
C SER A 105 6.79 -23.60 24.18
N MET A 106 6.35 -23.61 22.92
CA MET A 106 6.33 -24.81 22.06
C MET A 106 7.68 -25.07 21.37
N GLY A 107 8.72 -24.27 21.63
CA GLY A 107 10.04 -24.42 21.02
C GLY A 107 10.14 -23.90 19.59
N ALA A 108 9.16 -23.12 19.11
CA ALA A 108 9.18 -22.57 17.75
C ALA A 108 10.26 -21.49 17.61
N ASN A 109 10.97 -21.50 16.47
CA ASN A 109 11.91 -20.43 16.14
C ASN A 109 11.16 -19.20 15.59
N THR A 110 11.85 -18.03 15.55
CA THR A 110 11.27 -16.76 15.07
C THR A 110 10.57 -16.89 13.71
N ARG A 111 11.16 -17.62 12.75
CA ARG A 111 10.56 -17.79 11.43
C ARG A 111 9.27 -18.61 11.48
N GLN A 112 9.24 -19.65 12.29
CA GLN A 112 8.04 -20.47 12.52
C GLN A 112 6.93 -19.65 13.18
N ILE A 113 7.26 -18.84 14.19
CA ILE A 113 6.29 -17.95 14.85
C ILE A 113 5.67 -16.99 13.82
N ILE A 114 6.50 -16.34 12.97
CA ILE A 114 5.99 -15.41 11.96
C ILE A 114 5.10 -16.13 10.94
N LEU A 115 5.59 -17.21 10.33
CA LEU A 115 4.92 -17.83 9.19
C LEU A 115 3.73 -18.71 9.57
N HIS A 116 3.75 -19.36 10.73
CA HIS A 116 2.73 -20.35 11.11
C HIS A 116 1.79 -19.88 12.22
N ILE A 117 2.13 -18.81 12.94
CA ILE A 117 1.28 -18.29 14.02
C ILE A 117 0.79 -16.87 13.66
N ILE A 118 1.72 -15.91 13.48
CA ILE A 118 1.38 -14.49 13.36
C ILE A 118 0.71 -14.18 12.02
N LEU A 119 1.28 -14.63 10.89
CA LEU A 119 0.72 -14.32 9.58
C LEU A 119 -0.65 -14.96 9.32
N PRO A 120 -0.90 -16.23 9.68
CA PRO A 120 -2.23 -16.82 9.57
C PRO A 120 -3.27 -16.10 10.41
N GLU A 121 -2.94 -15.71 11.64
CA GLU A 121 -3.84 -14.97 12.52
C GLU A 121 -4.13 -13.57 12.02
N ALA A 122 -3.14 -12.93 11.36
CA ALA A 122 -3.25 -11.60 10.80
C ALA A 122 -3.99 -11.53 9.45
N GLN A 123 -4.38 -12.64 8.83
CA GLN A 123 -4.85 -12.68 7.44
C GLN A 123 -5.98 -11.68 7.14
N SER A 124 -7.01 -11.63 7.98
CA SER A 124 -8.14 -10.71 7.79
C SER A 124 -7.68 -9.25 7.79
N GLY A 125 -6.85 -8.85 8.76
CA GLY A 125 -6.29 -7.50 8.85
C GLY A 125 -5.36 -7.16 7.69
N LEU A 126 -4.58 -8.13 7.21
CA LEU A 126 -3.70 -7.95 6.05
C LEU A 126 -4.52 -7.74 4.76
N ILE A 127 -5.62 -8.47 4.57
CA ILE A 127 -6.53 -8.27 3.42
C ILE A 127 -7.14 -6.86 3.47
N HIS A 128 -7.60 -6.40 4.63
CA HIS A 128 -8.06 -5.02 4.79
C HIS A 128 -6.96 -4.00 4.46
N SER A 129 -5.73 -4.24 4.89
CA SER A 129 -4.58 -3.38 4.58
C SER A 129 -4.28 -3.31 3.08
N ILE A 130 -4.40 -4.43 2.35
CA ILE A 130 -4.27 -4.48 0.89
C ILE A 130 -5.39 -3.66 0.24
N THR A 131 -6.63 -3.83 0.70
CA THR A 131 -7.80 -3.10 0.19
C THR A 131 -7.64 -1.60 0.35
N VAL A 132 -7.28 -1.14 1.55
CA VAL A 132 -7.01 0.29 1.83
C VAL A 132 -5.88 0.83 0.96
N THR A 133 -4.82 0.04 0.75
CA THR A 133 -3.71 0.43 -0.11
C THR A 133 -4.14 0.56 -1.58
N ALA A 134 -4.94 -0.38 -2.09
CA ALA A 134 -5.47 -0.33 -3.44
C ALA A 134 -6.35 0.91 -3.67
N ILE A 135 -7.22 1.23 -2.71
CA ILE A 135 -8.06 2.44 -2.76
C ILE A 135 -7.21 3.71 -2.71
N THR A 136 -6.20 3.76 -1.84
CA THR A 136 -5.26 4.88 -1.76
C THR A 136 -4.52 5.07 -3.08
N LEU A 137 -4.11 3.97 -3.73
CA LEU A 137 -3.45 4.01 -5.03
C LEU A 137 -4.37 4.50 -6.16
N ILE A 138 -5.68 4.29 -6.08
CA ILE A 138 -6.63 4.91 -7.02
C ILE A 138 -6.58 6.44 -6.89
N ASN A 139 -6.60 6.96 -5.65
CA ASN A 139 -6.49 8.40 -5.42
C ASN A 139 -5.15 8.96 -5.92
N TYR A 140 -4.04 8.28 -5.65
CA TYR A 140 -2.72 8.66 -6.16
C TYR A 140 -2.64 8.58 -7.69
N SER A 141 -3.31 7.60 -8.31
CA SER A 141 -3.36 7.47 -9.77
C SER A 141 -4.13 8.61 -10.44
N ALA A 142 -5.15 9.16 -9.75
CA ALA A 142 -5.85 10.34 -10.23
C ALA A 142 -4.92 11.57 -10.23
N MET A 143 -4.09 11.73 -9.18
CA MET A 143 -3.07 12.78 -9.13
C MET A 143 -1.98 12.59 -10.18
N ALA A 144 -1.53 11.34 -10.40
CA ALA A 144 -0.57 11.03 -11.46
C ALA A 144 -1.12 11.33 -12.85
N GLY A 145 -2.44 11.22 -13.03
CA GLY A 145 -3.14 11.61 -14.27
C GLY A 145 -2.95 13.07 -14.66
N ALA A 146 -2.78 13.98 -13.67
CA ALA A 146 -2.51 15.40 -13.91
C ALA A 146 -1.15 15.64 -14.57
N VAL A 147 -0.19 14.76 -14.38
CA VAL A 147 1.18 14.85 -14.91
C VAL A 147 1.43 13.86 -16.07
N GLY A 148 0.36 13.44 -16.75
CA GLY A 148 0.48 12.66 -17.98
C GLY A 148 0.58 11.14 -17.80
N ALA A 149 0.19 10.60 -16.63
CA ALA A 149 0.15 9.16 -16.40
C ALA A 149 -1.01 8.45 -17.13
N GLY A 150 -1.98 9.20 -17.66
CA GLY A 150 -3.18 8.63 -18.28
C GLY A 150 -4.24 8.18 -17.27
N GLY A 151 -5.28 7.50 -17.76
CA GLY A 151 -6.36 6.97 -16.93
C GLY A 151 -7.46 7.99 -16.59
N LEU A 152 -8.33 7.61 -15.63
CA LEU A 152 -9.48 8.43 -15.21
C LEU A 152 -9.09 9.80 -14.66
N GLY A 153 -7.95 9.90 -13.99
CA GLY A 153 -7.44 11.19 -13.51
C GLY A 153 -7.15 12.17 -14.63
N THR A 154 -6.54 11.72 -15.71
CA THR A 154 -6.31 12.54 -16.90
C THR A 154 -7.62 13.01 -17.56
N LEU A 155 -8.62 12.12 -17.62
CA LEU A 155 -9.95 12.49 -18.13
C LEU A 155 -10.61 13.56 -17.26
N ALA A 156 -10.59 13.40 -15.94
CA ALA A 156 -11.17 14.36 -15.01
C ALA A 156 -10.50 15.75 -15.16
N ILE A 157 -9.16 15.79 -15.20
CA ILE A 157 -8.42 17.05 -15.19
C ILE A 157 -8.42 17.71 -16.57
N ASN A 158 -8.02 16.98 -17.61
CA ASN A 158 -7.84 17.61 -18.93
C ASN A 158 -9.16 17.87 -19.64
N TYR A 159 -10.14 16.99 -19.50
CA TYR A 159 -11.43 17.14 -20.20
C TYR A 159 -12.54 17.67 -19.30
N GLY A 160 -12.54 17.34 -18.02
CA GLY A 160 -13.51 17.84 -17.04
C GLY A 160 -13.16 19.25 -16.59
N TYR A 161 -12.01 19.41 -15.92
CA TYR A 161 -11.60 20.66 -15.30
C TYR A 161 -11.08 21.70 -16.31
N GLN A 162 -10.07 21.38 -17.10
CA GLN A 162 -9.42 22.36 -18.00
C GLN A 162 -10.33 22.82 -19.16
N ARG A 163 -11.24 21.95 -19.61
CA ARG A 163 -12.21 22.27 -20.66
C ARG A 163 -13.58 22.71 -20.10
N PHE A 164 -13.69 22.88 -18.78
CA PHE A 164 -14.92 23.29 -18.11
C PHE A 164 -16.12 22.41 -18.46
N ASN A 165 -15.92 21.10 -18.69
CA ASN A 165 -16.97 20.16 -19.03
C ASN A 165 -17.47 19.44 -17.77
N ALA A 166 -18.52 19.99 -17.14
CA ALA A 166 -19.10 19.45 -15.92
C ALA A 166 -19.63 18.01 -16.12
N GLY A 167 -20.13 17.67 -17.30
CA GLY A 167 -20.66 16.32 -17.60
C GLY A 167 -19.57 15.26 -17.52
N ILE A 168 -18.38 15.50 -18.11
CA ILE A 168 -17.22 14.59 -18.03
C ILE A 168 -16.72 14.52 -16.60
N MET A 169 -16.66 15.62 -15.87
CA MET A 169 -16.22 15.63 -14.48
C MET A 169 -17.12 14.75 -13.61
N ILE A 170 -18.44 14.96 -13.67
CA ILE A 170 -19.43 14.20 -12.90
C ILE A 170 -19.37 12.70 -13.26
N ALA A 171 -19.34 12.38 -14.56
CA ALA A 171 -19.22 11.00 -15.02
C ALA A 171 -17.96 10.31 -14.48
N THR A 172 -16.81 10.99 -14.52
CA THR A 172 -15.55 10.43 -14.01
C THR A 172 -15.60 10.20 -12.50
N VAL A 173 -16.17 11.13 -11.74
CA VAL A 173 -16.35 10.99 -10.27
C VAL A 173 -17.26 9.79 -9.95
N ILE A 174 -18.37 9.63 -10.66
CA ILE A 174 -19.29 8.49 -10.47
C ILE A 174 -18.57 7.17 -10.73
N VAL A 175 -17.80 7.09 -11.83
CA VAL A 175 -17.02 5.87 -12.17
C VAL A 175 -15.99 5.57 -11.09
N LEU A 176 -15.28 6.57 -10.56
CA LEU A 176 -14.31 6.40 -9.47
C LEU A 176 -14.99 5.89 -8.20
N ILE A 177 -16.16 6.45 -7.83
CA ILE A 177 -16.92 6.00 -6.65
C ILE A 177 -17.32 4.53 -6.81
N ILE A 178 -17.88 4.14 -7.96
CA ILE A 178 -18.28 2.76 -8.22
C ILE A 178 -17.07 1.82 -8.13
N LEU A 179 -15.97 2.19 -8.73
CA LEU A 179 -14.74 1.39 -8.74
C LEU A 179 -14.18 1.19 -7.32
N VAL A 180 -14.14 2.23 -6.51
CA VAL A 180 -13.70 2.16 -5.11
C VAL A 180 -14.64 1.29 -4.30
N GLN A 181 -15.97 1.43 -4.46
CA GLN A 181 -16.95 0.60 -3.77
C GLN A 181 -16.83 -0.88 -4.14
N LEU A 182 -16.60 -1.20 -5.40
CA LEU A 182 -16.38 -2.58 -5.83
C LEU A 182 -15.13 -3.19 -5.17
N ILE A 183 -14.02 -2.44 -5.13
CA ILE A 183 -12.80 -2.91 -4.47
C ILE A 183 -13.01 -3.10 -2.98
N GLN A 184 -13.73 -2.17 -2.32
CA GLN A 184 -14.06 -2.29 -0.90
C GLN A 184 -14.91 -3.54 -0.63
N MET A 185 -15.97 -3.75 -1.41
CA MET A 185 -16.85 -4.94 -1.26
C MET A 185 -16.09 -6.25 -1.43
N VAL A 186 -15.20 -6.33 -2.43
CA VAL A 186 -14.36 -7.52 -2.64
C VAL A 186 -13.41 -7.72 -1.48
N GLY A 187 -12.76 -6.65 -1.01
CA GLY A 187 -11.85 -6.71 0.14
C GLY A 187 -12.55 -7.19 1.41
N ASP A 188 -13.72 -6.62 1.72
CA ASP A 188 -14.51 -6.99 2.90
C ASP A 188 -14.99 -8.46 2.82
N TYR A 189 -15.40 -8.89 1.64
CA TYR A 189 -15.81 -10.29 1.41
C TYR A 189 -14.64 -11.27 1.63
N LEU A 190 -13.46 -10.95 1.10
CA LEU A 190 -12.27 -11.78 1.29
C LEU A 190 -11.81 -11.79 2.75
N ALA A 191 -11.80 -10.64 3.42
CA ALA A 191 -11.43 -10.52 4.81
C ALA A 191 -12.35 -11.35 5.72
N LYS A 192 -13.67 -11.28 5.48
CA LYS A 192 -14.66 -12.08 6.23
C LYS A 192 -14.46 -13.59 6.05
N ARG A 193 -14.04 -14.05 4.87
CA ARG A 193 -13.75 -15.48 4.65
C ARG A 193 -12.51 -15.97 5.39
N CYS A 194 -11.56 -15.08 5.68
CA CYS A 194 -10.33 -15.40 6.40
C CYS A 194 -10.44 -15.16 7.91
N THR A 195 -11.57 -14.66 8.40
CA THR A 195 -11.85 -14.55 9.83
C THR A 195 -12.35 -15.91 10.32
N HIS A 196 -11.60 -16.57 11.19
CA HIS A 196 -11.95 -17.86 11.78
C HIS A 196 -12.92 -17.75 12.95
N TYR A 197 -13.58 -16.59 13.14
CA TYR A 197 -14.65 -16.37 14.13
C TYR A 197 -15.67 -15.37 13.61
#